data_f389cd89babbe721ae1458bfca92d90f
#
_entry.id   f389cd89babbe721ae1458bfca92d90f
#
_cell.length_a   1.000
_cell.length_b   1.000
_cell.length_c   1.000
_cell.angle_alpha   90.00
_cell.angle_beta   90.00
_cell.angle_gamma   90.00
#
_symmetry.space_group_name_H-M   'P 1'
#
loop_
_entity.id
_entity.type
_entity.pdbx_description
1 polymer ?
#
loop_
_entity_poly.entity_id
_entity_poly.type
_entity_poly.pdbx_seq_one_letter_code
_entity_poly.pdbx_strand_id
1 'polypeptide(L)'
;MVVEELTQINVQLWADLALCRFKGTAFVCAGDFGQFAPICEHWCGCSVPDSSLEQSDMLFEMCGGHRLTLTENMRSDARLFEAYTDLGTDVQLAVERCRARFPVTKRRARYTLTISHRNRIHINRLRNVQDAPGWDGIYLKAPKETGRGGNQPQDMILWKGLQLIGAGHRCLKGLFYEVEEVNEEVVRLTNGLVLTHEQAVQSLRLCYALTYASCQGLTLPGLVRLDTKTEHFTLKHLYVGLSRATAADLVEVC
;
A
#
# COMPACT_ATOMS: atom_id res chain seq x y z
N MET A 1 -19.87 15.33 3.66
CA MET A 1 -19.10 14.08 3.82
C MET A 1 -17.82 14.18 3.01
N VAL A 2 -16.68 13.75 3.56
CA VAL A 2 -15.41 13.66 2.82
C VAL A 2 -15.18 12.20 2.46
N VAL A 3 -14.84 11.93 1.21
CA VAL A 3 -14.53 10.61 0.67
C VAL A 3 -13.12 10.68 0.08
N GLU A 4 -12.16 10.02 0.71
CA GLU A 4 -10.79 9.91 0.23
C GLU A 4 -10.53 8.54 -0.43
N GLU A 5 -9.50 8.47 -1.26
CA GLU A 5 -9.16 7.26 -2.03
C GLU A 5 -10.37 6.72 -2.81
N LEU A 6 -11.10 7.61 -3.45
CA LEU A 6 -12.38 7.31 -4.11
C LEU A 6 -12.28 6.17 -5.13
N THR A 7 -11.11 5.97 -5.74
CA THR A 7 -10.85 4.91 -6.72
C THR A 7 -10.76 3.51 -6.11
N GLN A 8 -10.72 3.38 -4.77
CA GLN A 8 -10.73 2.09 -4.08
C GLN A 8 -12.12 1.68 -3.58
N ILE A 9 -13.11 2.54 -3.79
CA ILE A 9 -14.49 2.30 -3.37
C ILE A 9 -15.20 1.47 -4.45
N ASN A 10 -15.79 0.33 -4.06
CA ASN A 10 -16.54 -0.51 -4.98
C ASN A 10 -17.87 0.12 -5.40
N VAL A 11 -18.40 -0.32 -6.53
CA VAL A 11 -19.63 0.23 -7.13
C VAL A 11 -20.85 0.12 -6.21
N GLN A 12 -20.92 -0.93 -5.37
CA GLN A 12 -22.02 -1.08 -4.40
C GLN A 12 -22.00 0.05 -3.37
N LEU A 13 -20.84 0.34 -2.80
CA LEU A 13 -20.70 1.44 -1.84
C LEU A 13 -20.96 2.79 -2.50
N TRP A 14 -20.59 2.96 -3.77
CA TRP A 14 -20.95 4.15 -4.54
C TRP A 14 -22.46 4.32 -4.67
N ALA A 15 -23.19 3.26 -4.95
CA ALA A 15 -24.66 3.30 -5.01
C ALA A 15 -25.25 3.73 -3.65
N ASP A 16 -24.73 3.20 -2.55
CA ASP A 16 -25.16 3.56 -1.19
C ASP A 16 -24.83 5.04 -0.86
N LEU A 17 -23.66 5.54 -1.26
CA LEU A 17 -23.27 6.93 -1.10
C LEU A 17 -24.16 7.88 -1.93
N ALA A 18 -24.53 7.48 -3.15
CA ALA A 18 -25.47 8.24 -3.99
C ALA A 18 -26.83 8.45 -3.30
N LEU A 19 -27.35 7.45 -2.58
CA LEU A 19 -28.57 7.59 -1.78
C LEU A 19 -28.44 8.65 -0.68
N CYS A 20 -27.26 8.84 -0.12
CA CYS A 20 -27.02 9.91 0.87
C CYS A 20 -27.11 11.32 0.23
N ARG A 21 -26.72 11.45 -1.05
CA ARG A 21 -26.87 12.71 -1.79
C ARG A 21 -28.33 13.15 -1.91
N PHE A 22 -29.24 12.20 -2.22
CA PHE A 22 -30.67 12.45 -2.28
C PHE A 22 -31.27 12.89 -0.93
N LYS A 23 -30.61 12.55 0.18
CA LYS A 23 -30.97 13.00 1.52
C LYS A 23 -30.36 14.38 1.91
N GLY A 24 -29.76 15.07 0.96
CA GLY A 24 -29.19 16.42 1.16
C GLY A 24 -27.75 16.44 1.65
N THR A 25 -27.03 15.31 1.66
CA THR A 25 -25.62 15.28 2.04
C THR A 25 -24.74 15.92 0.96
N ALA A 26 -23.92 16.90 1.34
CA ALA A 26 -22.87 17.45 0.46
C ALA A 26 -21.62 16.55 0.52
N PHE A 27 -20.95 16.36 -0.63
CA PHE A 27 -19.77 15.53 -0.77
C PHE A 27 -18.55 16.34 -1.22
N VAL A 28 -17.39 16.01 -0.67
CA VAL A 28 -16.07 16.33 -1.20
C VAL A 28 -15.36 14.99 -1.42
N CYS A 29 -15.08 14.67 -2.68
CA CYS A 29 -14.44 13.43 -3.06
C CYS A 29 -13.02 13.69 -3.55
N ALA A 30 -12.04 12.89 -3.08
CA ALA A 30 -10.65 12.97 -3.50
C ALA A 30 -10.14 11.59 -3.89
N GLY A 31 -9.33 11.51 -4.94
CA GLY A 31 -8.73 10.26 -5.40
C GLY A 31 -7.93 10.45 -6.69
N ASP A 32 -7.31 9.37 -7.13
CA ASP A 32 -6.40 9.35 -8.25
C ASP A 32 -6.70 8.14 -9.14
N PHE A 33 -7.24 8.38 -10.34
CA PHE A 33 -7.59 7.34 -11.30
C PHE A 33 -6.38 6.66 -11.95
N GLY A 34 -5.17 7.19 -11.79
CA GLY A 34 -3.92 6.51 -12.13
C GLY A 34 -3.59 5.34 -11.20
N GLN A 35 -4.19 5.28 -10.01
CA GLN A 35 -4.01 4.19 -9.05
C GLN A 35 -4.91 2.98 -9.37
N PHE A 36 -4.80 1.91 -8.54
CA PHE A 36 -5.62 0.71 -8.74
C PHE A 36 -7.09 0.99 -8.44
N ALA A 37 -7.95 0.40 -9.24
CA ALA A 37 -9.36 0.24 -8.93
C ALA A 37 -9.58 -0.85 -7.88
N PRO A 38 -10.80 -1.01 -7.32
CA PRO A 38 -11.14 -2.09 -6.42
C PRO A 38 -10.86 -3.46 -7.05
N ILE A 39 -10.37 -4.40 -6.24
CA ILE A 39 -10.07 -5.75 -6.71
C ILE A 39 -11.38 -6.51 -6.94
N CYS A 40 -11.50 -7.18 -8.10
CA CYS A 40 -12.68 -7.98 -8.46
C CYS A 40 -13.98 -7.17 -8.46
N GLU A 41 -13.96 -5.99 -9.04
CA GLU A 41 -15.13 -5.12 -9.16
C GLU A 41 -16.21 -5.76 -10.04
N HIS A 42 -17.36 -6.08 -9.46
CA HIS A 42 -18.48 -6.67 -10.16
C HIS A 42 -19.79 -5.99 -9.74
N TRP A 43 -20.65 -5.78 -10.72
CA TRP A 43 -22.02 -5.31 -10.53
C TRP A 43 -23.00 -6.22 -11.28
N CYS A 44 -23.96 -6.82 -10.57
CA CYS A 44 -24.91 -7.75 -11.13
C CYS A 44 -24.25 -8.90 -11.95
N GLY A 45 -23.10 -9.40 -11.50
CA GLY A 45 -22.36 -10.47 -12.17
C GLY A 45 -21.48 -10.02 -13.34
N CYS A 46 -21.49 -8.74 -13.71
CA CYS A 46 -20.63 -8.19 -14.76
C CYS A 46 -19.42 -7.47 -14.14
N SER A 47 -18.27 -7.60 -14.80
CA SER A 47 -17.07 -6.82 -14.44
C SER A 47 -17.29 -5.34 -14.76
N VAL A 48 -16.94 -4.47 -13.84
CA VAL A 48 -17.01 -3.01 -14.01
C VAL A 48 -15.66 -2.52 -14.54
N PRO A 49 -15.62 -1.86 -15.70
CA PRO A 49 -14.38 -1.27 -16.21
C PRO A 49 -13.83 -0.17 -15.28
N ASP A 50 -12.50 -0.11 -15.12
CA ASP A 50 -11.82 0.89 -14.28
C ASP A 50 -12.20 2.35 -14.61
N SER A 51 -12.47 2.64 -15.90
CA SER A 51 -12.86 3.98 -16.36
C SER A 51 -14.31 4.36 -16.05
N SER A 52 -15.16 3.40 -15.65
CA SER A 52 -16.59 3.66 -15.46
C SER A 52 -16.88 4.70 -14.40
N LEU A 53 -16.12 4.69 -13.30
CA LEU A 53 -16.28 5.67 -12.23
C LEU A 53 -15.76 7.05 -12.63
N GLU A 54 -14.62 7.12 -13.31
CA GLU A 54 -14.02 8.37 -13.78
C GLU A 54 -14.95 9.16 -14.71
N GLN A 55 -15.67 8.44 -15.57
CA GLN A 55 -16.59 8.98 -16.56
C GLN A 55 -18.04 9.06 -16.08
N SER A 56 -18.28 8.76 -14.80
CA SER A 56 -19.62 8.67 -14.24
C SER A 56 -20.22 10.05 -13.99
N ASP A 57 -21.38 10.32 -14.60
CA ASP A 57 -22.22 11.49 -14.31
C ASP A 57 -22.65 11.51 -12.84
N MET A 58 -22.88 10.33 -12.25
CA MET A 58 -23.23 10.21 -10.84
C MET A 58 -22.16 10.80 -9.91
N LEU A 59 -20.88 10.53 -10.16
CA LEU A 59 -19.78 11.08 -9.35
C LEU A 59 -19.73 12.62 -9.51
N PHE A 60 -19.87 13.11 -10.74
CA PHE A 60 -19.89 14.53 -11.04
C PHE A 60 -21.05 15.25 -10.33
N GLU A 61 -22.25 14.70 -10.42
CA GLU A 61 -23.44 15.24 -9.75
C GLU A 61 -23.34 15.17 -8.21
N MET A 62 -22.78 14.10 -7.65
CA MET A 62 -22.54 13.98 -6.20
C MET A 62 -21.68 15.13 -5.68
N CYS A 63 -20.71 15.58 -6.47
CA CYS A 63 -19.83 16.71 -6.15
C CYS A 63 -20.38 18.07 -6.58
N GLY A 64 -21.69 18.16 -6.87
CA GLY A 64 -22.35 19.40 -7.25
C GLY A 64 -21.95 19.94 -8.62
N GLY A 65 -21.51 19.08 -9.54
CA GLY A 65 -21.05 19.47 -10.87
C GLY A 65 -19.64 20.09 -10.89
N HIS A 66 -18.86 19.93 -9.83
CA HIS A 66 -17.51 20.47 -9.73
C HIS A 66 -16.45 19.37 -9.77
N ARG A 67 -15.41 19.58 -10.58
CA ARG A 67 -14.22 18.77 -10.62
C ARG A 67 -12.98 19.65 -10.67
N LEU A 68 -12.08 19.42 -9.72
CA LEU A 68 -10.79 20.13 -9.64
C LEU A 68 -9.67 19.11 -9.83
N THR A 69 -8.63 19.52 -10.54
CA THR A 69 -7.41 18.72 -10.72
C THR A 69 -6.27 19.41 -9.96
N LEU A 70 -5.63 18.67 -9.05
CA LEU A 70 -4.43 19.14 -8.37
C LEU A 70 -3.24 19.02 -9.32
N THR A 71 -2.48 20.10 -9.49
CA THR A 71 -1.36 20.20 -10.44
C THR A 71 0.00 20.27 -9.76
N GLU A 72 0.04 20.60 -8.47
CA GLU A 72 1.27 20.68 -7.70
C GLU A 72 1.54 19.38 -6.95
N ASN A 73 2.76 18.84 -7.12
CA ASN A 73 3.20 17.67 -6.38
C ASN A 73 3.94 18.09 -5.10
N MET A 74 3.40 17.68 -3.95
CA MET A 74 3.98 17.99 -2.62
C MET A 74 4.68 16.79 -1.97
N ARG A 75 4.70 15.61 -2.62
CA ARG A 75 5.23 14.36 -2.03
C ARG A 75 6.66 14.07 -2.46
N SER A 76 6.94 14.16 -3.76
CA SER A 76 8.19 13.74 -4.36
C SER A 76 8.91 14.89 -5.03
N ASP A 77 10.23 14.72 -5.27
CA ASP A 77 10.97 15.68 -6.09
C ASP A 77 10.48 15.71 -7.55
N ALA A 78 10.82 16.78 -8.26
CA ALA A 78 10.38 17.00 -9.66
C ALA A 78 10.84 15.87 -10.60
N ARG A 79 12.06 15.32 -10.39
CA ARG A 79 12.62 14.25 -11.22
C ARG A 79 11.83 12.95 -11.09
N LEU A 80 11.37 12.62 -9.88
CA LEU A 80 10.55 11.44 -9.63
C LEU A 80 9.12 11.67 -10.13
N PHE A 81 8.57 12.87 -9.90
CA PHE A 81 7.23 13.24 -10.37
C PHE A 81 7.10 13.09 -11.88
N GLU A 82 8.03 13.67 -12.64
CA GLU A 82 8.08 13.52 -14.09
C GLU A 82 8.13 12.04 -14.52
N ALA A 83 8.92 11.21 -13.80
CA ALA A 83 9.09 9.81 -14.17
C ALA A 83 7.81 8.99 -14.07
N TYR A 84 6.93 9.23 -13.10
CA TYR A 84 5.68 8.47 -12.97
C TYR A 84 4.49 9.12 -13.65
N THR A 85 4.56 10.39 -14.04
CA THR A 85 3.50 11.05 -14.82
C THR A 85 3.67 10.87 -16.34
N ASP A 86 4.87 10.54 -16.81
CA ASP A 86 5.17 10.28 -18.23
C ASP A 86 5.61 8.82 -18.45
N LEU A 87 4.75 7.87 -18.14
CA LEU A 87 5.02 6.45 -18.36
C LEU A 87 4.77 5.99 -19.80
N GLY A 88 3.96 6.72 -20.58
CA GLY A 88 3.50 6.29 -21.90
C GLY A 88 2.44 5.18 -21.81
N THR A 89 2.30 4.39 -22.87
CA THR A 89 1.26 3.34 -22.99
C THR A 89 1.81 1.92 -23.01
N ASP A 90 3.10 1.74 -23.26
CA ASP A 90 3.76 0.44 -23.32
C ASP A 90 4.45 0.11 -21.99
N VAL A 91 4.00 -0.97 -21.36
CA VAL A 91 4.49 -1.42 -20.05
C VAL A 91 5.97 -1.80 -20.08
N GLN A 92 6.38 -2.54 -21.13
CA GLN A 92 7.74 -3.06 -21.25
C GLN A 92 8.74 -1.90 -21.41
N LEU A 93 8.42 -0.98 -22.33
CA LEU A 93 9.25 0.21 -22.57
C LEU A 93 9.30 1.11 -21.32
N ALA A 94 8.20 1.30 -20.60
CA ALA A 94 8.17 2.07 -19.39
C ALA A 94 9.06 1.45 -18.29
N VAL A 95 8.99 0.13 -18.10
CA VAL A 95 9.83 -0.60 -17.15
C VAL A 95 11.32 -0.49 -17.51
N GLU A 96 11.68 -0.64 -18.78
CA GLU A 96 13.07 -0.51 -19.23
C GLU A 96 13.62 0.90 -19.00
N ARG A 97 12.85 1.95 -19.32
CA ARG A 97 13.21 3.35 -19.03
C ARG A 97 13.39 3.57 -17.53
N CYS A 98 12.48 3.05 -16.72
CA CYS A 98 12.58 3.19 -15.26
C CYS A 98 13.77 2.42 -14.67
N ARG A 99 14.08 1.22 -15.17
CA ARG A 99 15.29 0.49 -14.76
C ARG A 99 16.58 1.23 -15.12
N ALA A 100 16.62 1.86 -16.28
CA ALA A 100 17.78 2.69 -16.68
C ALA A 100 17.89 3.96 -15.82
N ARG A 101 16.77 4.59 -15.47
CA ARG A 101 16.73 5.83 -14.66
C ARG A 101 16.96 5.59 -13.17
N PHE A 102 16.53 4.43 -12.64
CA PHE A 102 16.55 4.04 -11.23
C PHE A 102 17.17 2.64 -11.04
N PRO A 103 18.46 2.47 -11.39
CA PRO A 103 19.10 1.16 -11.38
C PRO A 103 19.25 0.63 -9.95
N VAL A 104 19.20 -0.70 -9.81
CA VAL A 104 19.45 -1.37 -8.54
C VAL A 104 20.91 -1.18 -8.14
N THR A 105 21.13 -0.74 -6.92
CA THR A 105 22.45 -0.53 -6.31
C THR A 105 22.75 -1.58 -5.23
N LYS A 106 23.93 -1.49 -4.61
CA LYS A 106 24.28 -2.31 -3.43
C LYS A 106 23.60 -1.85 -2.15
N ARG A 107 22.88 -0.72 -2.19
CA ARG A 107 22.15 -0.22 -1.01
C ARG A 107 21.08 -1.19 -0.58
N ARG A 108 20.85 -1.28 0.71
CA ARG A 108 19.77 -2.10 1.24
C ARG A 108 18.46 -1.35 1.16
N ALA A 109 17.51 -1.85 0.36
CA ALA A 109 16.17 -1.26 0.28
C ALA A 109 15.48 -1.33 1.64
N ARG A 110 14.85 -0.24 2.06
CA ARG A 110 14.01 -0.23 3.27
C ARG A 110 12.70 -0.94 3.01
N TYR A 111 12.11 -0.70 1.83
CA TYR A 111 10.87 -1.33 1.39
C TYR A 111 11.06 -1.98 0.03
N THR A 112 10.42 -3.13 -0.17
CA THR A 112 10.33 -3.78 -1.47
C THR A 112 8.86 -3.92 -1.84
N LEU A 113 8.46 -3.42 -3.02
CA LEU A 113 7.10 -3.56 -3.52
C LEU A 113 7.01 -4.76 -4.46
N THR A 114 6.04 -5.64 -4.22
CA THR A 114 5.80 -6.85 -5.02
C THR A 114 4.32 -6.95 -5.39
N ILE A 115 3.98 -7.77 -6.39
CA ILE A 115 2.57 -8.04 -6.72
C ILE A 115 2.00 -9.10 -5.78
N SER A 116 2.74 -10.19 -5.56
CA SER A 116 2.20 -11.36 -4.87
C SER A 116 2.41 -11.34 -3.35
N HIS A 117 1.41 -11.78 -2.61
CA HIS A 117 1.54 -12.01 -1.17
C HIS A 117 2.62 -13.05 -0.84
N ARG A 118 2.83 -14.05 -1.71
CA ARG A 118 3.88 -15.06 -1.54
C ARG A 118 5.27 -14.41 -1.50
N ASN A 119 5.58 -13.54 -2.47
CA ASN A 119 6.87 -12.84 -2.51
C ASN A 119 7.01 -11.89 -1.32
N ARG A 120 5.94 -11.16 -0.96
CA ARG A 120 5.93 -10.31 0.22
C ARG A 120 6.30 -11.08 1.49
N ILE A 121 5.64 -12.22 1.74
CA ILE A 121 5.88 -13.05 2.93
C ILE A 121 7.32 -13.59 2.91
N HIS A 122 7.79 -14.06 1.77
CA HIS A 122 9.14 -14.58 1.61
C HIS A 122 10.21 -13.52 1.93
N ILE A 123 10.11 -12.33 1.32
CA ILE A 123 11.06 -11.23 1.56
C ILE A 123 11.00 -10.78 3.02
N ASN A 124 9.81 -10.60 3.58
CA ASN A 124 9.62 -10.22 4.97
C ASN A 124 10.29 -11.21 5.92
N ARG A 125 10.09 -12.52 5.71
CA ARG A 125 10.71 -13.59 6.52
C ARG A 125 12.23 -13.54 6.44
N LEU A 126 12.79 -13.49 5.23
CA LEU A 126 14.24 -13.46 5.03
C LEU A 126 14.86 -12.23 5.73
N ARG A 127 14.27 -11.05 5.50
CA ARG A 127 14.78 -9.82 6.07
C ARG A 127 14.65 -9.78 7.59
N ASN A 128 13.56 -10.25 8.13
CA ASN A 128 13.33 -10.29 9.57
C ASN A 128 14.35 -11.21 10.29
N VAL A 129 14.66 -12.37 9.71
CA VAL A 129 15.71 -13.25 10.24
C VAL A 129 17.12 -12.63 10.10
N GLN A 130 17.40 -11.99 8.96
CA GLN A 130 18.71 -11.36 8.73
C GLN A 130 18.98 -10.13 9.62
N ASP A 131 17.92 -9.40 10.00
CA ASP A 131 18.01 -8.16 10.78
C ASP A 131 17.81 -8.38 12.27
N ALA A 132 17.34 -9.57 12.66
CA ALA A 132 17.13 -9.89 14.07
C ALA A 132 18.45 -9.83 14.85
N PRO A 133 18.46 -9.12 16.01
CA PRO A 133 19.67 -8.98 16.83
C PRO A 133 19.95 -10.25 17.64
N GLY A 134 20.16 -11.39 16.97
CA GLY A 134 20.51 -12.65 17.61
C GLY A 134 19.55 -13.07 18.74
N TRP A 135 20.02 -12.98 19.98
CA TRP A 135 19.32 -13.43 21.20
C TRP A 135 18.34 -12.41 21.82
N ASP A 136 18.33 -11.16 21.35
CA ASP A 136 17.42 -10.12 21.87
C ASP A 136 16.04 -10.12 21.17
N GLY A 137 15.83 -11.00 20.21
CA GLY A 137 14.60 -11.10 19.46
C GLY A 137 13.62 -12.12 20.04
N ILE A 138 12.36 -11.75 20.22
CA ILE A 138 11.29 -12.67 20.63
C ILE A 138 10.55 -13.19 19.41
N TYR A 139 10.54 -14.50 19.23
CA TYR A 139 9.83 -15.17 18.13
C TYR A 139 8.34 -15.31 18.43
N LEU A 140 7.52 -14.72 17.58
CA LEU A 140 6.07 -14.89 17.61
C LEU A 140 5.63 -15.81 16.47
N LYS A 141 4.92 -16.87 16.84
CA LYS A 141 4.35 -17.82 15.88
C LYS A 141 2.97 -17.36 15.43
N ALA A 142 2.75 -17.30 14.14
CA ALA A 142 1.42 -17.06 13.59
C ALA A 142 0.49 -18.25 13.85
N PRO A 143 -0.81 -18.03 14.10
CA PRO A 143 -1.78 -19.12 14.14
C PRO A 143 -1.80 -19.85 12.79
N LYS A 144 -2.07 -21.16 12.84
CA LYS A 144 -2.29 -21.91 11.58
C LYS A 144 -3.46 -21.28 10.84
N GLU A 145 -3.29 -21.06 9.55
CA GLU A 145 -4.26 -20.39 8.70
C GLU A 145 -5.68 -20.92 8.90
N THR A 146 -6.60 -20.03 9.22
CA THR A 146 -8.02 -20.33 9.38
C THR A 146 -8.91 -19.67 8.30
N GLY A 147 -8.32 -18.95 7.33
CA GLY A 147 -9.09 -18.18 6.35
C GLY A 147 -8.46 -18.05 4.96
N ARG A 148 -9.32 -17.80 3.97
CA ARG A 148 -8.93 -17.43 2.61
C ARG A 148 -8.73 -15.91 2.54
N GLY A 149 -7.49 -15.42 2.63
CA GLY A 149 -7.23 -13.99 2.49
C GLY A 149 -5.73 -13.68 2.33
N GLY A 150 -5.41 -12.66 1.52
CA GLY A 150 -4.03 -12.36 1.15
C GLY A 150 -3.16 -11.71 2.23
N ASN A 151 -3.76 -11.14 3.31
CA ASN A 151 -3.01 -10.46 4.38
C ASN A 151 -2.96 -11.27 5.69
N GLN A 152 -2.76 -12.57 5.57
CA GLN A 152 -2.67 -13.47 6.72
C GLN A 152 -1.52 -13.08 7.66
N PRO A 153 -1.66 -13.36 8.97
CA PRO A 153 -0.57 -13.31 9.93
C PRO A 153 0.62 -14.17 9.46
N GLN A 154 1.82 -13.76 9.82
CA GLN A 154 3.04 -14.52 9.54
C GLN A 154 3.89 -14.57 10.79
N ASP A 155 4.72 -15.59 10.88
CA ASP A 155 5.75 -15.69 11.92
C ASP A 155 6.66 -14.46 11.84
N MET A 156 7.04 -13.92 13.01
CA MET A 156 7.92 -12.76 13.08
C MET A 156 8.81 -12.82 14.33
N ILE A 157 10.01 -12.34 14.21
CA ILE A 157 10.90 -12.05 15.33
C ILE A 157 10.75 -10.56 15.62
N LEU A 158 10.43 -10.21 16.85
CA LEU A 158 10.29 -8.83 17.30
C LEU A 158 11.45 -8.42 18.19
N TRP A 159 11.92 -7.19 18.02
CA TRP A 159 12.94 -6.56 18.86
C TRP A 159 12.71 -5.06 18.96
N LYS A 160 13.31 -4.43 19.93
CA LYS A 160 13.24 -2.97 20.11
C LYS A 160 13.71 -2.21 18.86
N GLY A 161 12.92 -1.27 18.39
CA GLY A 161 13.19 -0.46 17.18
C GLY A 161 12.73 -1.11 15.88
N LEU A 162 12.17 -2.34 15.90
CA LEU A 162 11.60 -2.93 14.70
C LEU A 162 10.38 -2.13 14.25
N GLN A 163 10.38 -1.71 12.98
CA GLN A 163 9.22 -1.09 12.35
C GLN A 163 8.26 -2.15 11.80
N LEU A 164 6.98 -1.96 12.08
CA LEU A 164 5.87 -2.81 11.67
C LEU A 164 4.78 -1.98 11.01
N ILE A 165 3.85 -2.62 10.32
CA ILE A 165 2.67 -1.95 9.76
C ILE A 165 1.39 -2.57 10.33
N GLY A 166 0.43 -1.73 10.65
CA GLY A 166 -0.88 -2.16 11.14
C GLY A 166 -1.69 -2.91 10.09
N ALA A 167 -2.34 -3.98 10.52
CA ALA A 167 -3.16 -4.85 9.66
C ALA A 167 -4.66 -4.84 10.04
N GLY A 168 -5.04 -4.03 10.99
CA GLY A 168 -6.39 -3.97 11.58
C GLY A 168 -6.40 -4.45 13.02
N HIS A 169 -7.55 -4.83 13.53
CA HIS A 169 -7.82 -5.19 14.93
C HIS A 169 -7.47 -4.07 15.91
N ARG A 170 -6.38 -4.21 16.67
CA ARG A 170 -5.92 -3.21 17.66
C ARG A 170 -5.07 -2.10 17.04
N CYS A 171 -4.56 -2.30 15.83
CA CYS A 171 -3.74 -1.34 15.11
C CYS A 171 -4.47 -0.82 13.88
N LEU A 172 -4.37 0.47 13.61
CA LEU A 172 -4.95 1.06 12.41
C LEU A 172 -4.23 0.51 11.17
N LYS A 173 -5.01 0.02 10.22
CA LYS A 173 -4.48 -0.56 8.97
C LYS A 173 -3.68 0.50 8.20
N GLY A 174 -2.48 0.12 7.77
CA GLY A 174 -1.61 0.99 6.98
C GLY A 174 -0.77 1.98 7.79
N LEU A 175 -0.98 2.17 9.08
CA LEU A 175 -0.08 2.99 9.90
C LEU A 175 1.17 2.21 10.29
N PHE A 176 2.31 2.91 10.31
CA PHE A 176 3.57 2.37 10.81
C PHE A 176 3.63 2.47 12.32
N TYR A 177 4.15 1.42 12.93
CA TYR A 177 4.38 1.27 14.35
C TYR A 177 5.83 0.85 14.59
N GLU A 178 6.42 1.29 15.69
CA GLU A 178 7.75 0.87 16.10
C GLU A 178 7.68 0.18 17.46
N VAL A 179 8.40 -0.91 17.62
CA VAL A 179 8.49 -1.66 18.88
C VAL A 179 9.37 -0.88 19.84
N GLU A 180 8.82 -0.42 20.95
CA GLU A 180 9.54 0.21 22.06
C GLU A 180 10.20 -0.84 22.94
N GLU A 181 9.44 -1.90 23.26
CA GLU A 181 9.86 -2.99 24.12
C GLU A 181 9.10 -4.26 23.75
N VAL A 182 9.75 -5.40 23.86
CA VAL A 182 9.13 -6.72 23.77
C VAL A 182 9.72 -7.63 24.86
N ASN A 183 8.85 -8.35 25.57
CA ASN A 183 9.21 -9.34 26.57
C ASN A 183 8.35 -10.62 26.40
N GLU A 184 8.44 -11.57 27.32
CA GLU A 184 7.75 -12.86 27.21
C GLU A 184 6.22 -12.77 27.24
N GLU A 185 5.63 -11.66 27.66
CA GLU A 185 4.18 -11.50 27.83
C GLU A 185 3.57 -10.52 26.81
N VAL A 186 4.26 -9.40 26.57
CA VAL A 186 3.69 -8.26 25.84
C VAL A 186 4.67 -7.62 24.86
N VAL A 187 4.09 -6.94 23.88
CA VAL A 187 4.74 -6.02 22.95
C VAL A 187 4.23 -4.60 23.23
N ARG A 188 5.13 -3.69 23.58
CA ARG A 188 4.86 -2.27 23.74
C ARG A 188 5.31 -1.53 22.48
N LEU A 189 4.47 -0.66 21.96
CA LEU A 189 4.75 0.19 20.80
C LEU A 189 5.06 1.63 21.27
N THR A 190 5.84 2.36 20.50
CA THR A 190 6.28 3.74 20.83
C THR A 190 5.13 4.74 21.00
N ASN A 191 3.93 4.43 20.49
CA ASN A 191 2.72 5.22 20.71
C ASN A 191 1.99 4.89 22.03
N GLY A 192 2.58 4.05 22.88
CA GLY A 192 2.03 3.64 24.18
C GLY A 192 1.06 2.44 24.11
N LEU A 193 0.74 1.91 22.93
CA LEU A 193 -0.13 0.74 22.81
C LEU A 193 0.62 -0.51 23.30
N VAL A 194 -0.03 -1.28 24.17
CA VAL A 194 0.47 -2.56 24.70
C VAL A 194 -0.40 -3.69 24.15
N LEU A 195 0.24 -4.70 23.57
CA LEU A 195 -0.40 -5.85 22.95
C LEU A 195 0.12 -7.14 23.55
N THR A 196 -0.74 -8.15 23.75
CA THR A 196 -0.28 -9.51 23.95
C THR A 196 0.36 -10.04 22.66
N HIS A 197 1.15 -11.10 22.73
CA HIS A 197 1.77 -11.73 21.55
C HIS A 197 0.73 -12.12 20.49
N GLU A 198 -0.40 -12.69 20.91
CA GLU A 198 -1.50 -13.04 20.01
C GLU A 198 -2.09 -11.80 19.32
N GLN A 199 -2.36 -10.74 20.11
CA GLN A 199 -2.86 -9.47 19.55
C GLN A 199 -1.85 -8.83 18.59
N ALA A 200 -0.55 -8.89 18.90
CA ALA A 200 0.50 -8.36 18.04
C ALA A 200 0.54 -9.10 16.69
N VAL A 201 0.51 -10.44 16.69
CA VAL A 201 0.47 -11.24 15.46
C VAL A 201 -0.78 -10.98 14.63
N GLN A 202 -1.93 -10.79 15.27
CA GLN A 202 -3.18 -10.46 14.57
C GLN A 202 -3.19 -9.05 13.99
N SER A 203 -2.63 -8.07 14.73
CA SER A 203 -2.76 -6.64 14.43
C SER A 203 -1.63 -6.04 13.60
N LEU A 204 -0.46 -6.67 13.57
CA LEU A 204 0.76 -6.13 12.98
C LEU A 204 1.33 -7.05 11.89
N ARG A 205 2.08 -6.46 10.96
CA ARG A 205 2.82 -7.18 9.91
C ARG A 205 4.22 -6.60 9.75
N LEU A 206 5.17 -7.44 9.35
CA LEU A 206 6.46 -6.98 8.87
C LEU A 206 6.28 -6.11 7.63
N CYS A 207 7.08 -5.04 7.50
CA CYS A 207 6.95 -4.05 6.44
C CYS A 207 8.18 -3.90 5.53
N TYR A 208 9.12 -4.84 5.55
CA TYR A 208 10.24 -4.87 4.60
C TYR A 208 9.78 -5.06 3.15
N ALA A 209 8.68 -5.79 2.97
CA ALA A 209 8.00 -5.91 1.69
C ALA A 209 6.50 -5.66 1.86
N LEU A 210 5.93 -4.94 0.91
CA LEU A 210 4.50 -4.63 0.80
C LEU A 210 4.02 -5.04 -0.59
N THR A 211 2.72 -5.30 -0.75
CA THR A 211 2.16 -5.41 -2.10
C THR A 211 1.88 -4.02 -2.66
N TYR A 212 1.96 -3.85 -3.97
CA TYR A 212 1.59 -2.59 -4.63
C TYR A 212 0.19 -2.11 -4.23
N ALA A 213 -0.77 -3.02 -4.13
CA ALA A 213 -2.11 -2.68 -3.68
C ALA A 213 -2.16 -2.21 -2.21
N SER A 214 -1.36 -2.82 -1.32
CA SER A 214 -1.37 -2.47 0.11
C SER A 214 -0.60 -1.19 0.44
N CYS A 215 0.23 -0.68 -0.47
CA CYS A 215 0.96 0.56 -0.26
C CYS A 215 0.23 1.82 -0.79
N GLN A 216 -0.97 1.66 -1.38
CA GLN A 216 -1.79 2.81 -1.76
C GLN A 216 -2.10 3.65 -0.52
N GLY A 217 -2.15 4.97 -0.69
CA GLY A 217 -2.30 5.92 0.42
C GLY A 217 -1.03 6.14 1.27
N LEU A 218 -0.02 5.25 1.22
CA LEU A 218 1.19 5.38 2.02
C LEU A 218 2.22 6.32 1.37
N THR A 219 3.04 6.95 2.20
CA THR A 219 4.33 7.51 1.82
C THR A 219 5.43 6.67 2.46
N LEU A 220 6.38 6.18 1.66
CA LEU A 220 7.44 5.28 2.10
C LEU A 220 8.76 6.06 2.28
N PRO A 221 9.14 6.40 3.52
CA PRO A 221 10.38 7.12 3.77
C PRO A 221 11.58 6.16 3.68
N GLY A 222 12.52 6.46 2.79
CA GLY A 222 13.72 5.68 2.54
C GLY A 222 13.69 4.93 1.22
N LEU A 223 14.69 4.07 0.99
CA LEU A 223 14.87 3.40 -0.30
C LEU A 223 13.77 2.38 -0.58
N VAL A 224 13.03 2.59 -1.67
CA VAL A 224 11.96 1.73 -2.17
C VAL A 224 12.44 0.98 -3.41
N ARG A 225 12.39 -0.34 -3.37
CA ARG A 225 12.70 -1.20 -4.52
C ARG A 225 11.43 -1.76 -5.12
N LEU A 226 11.27 -1.60 -6.43
CA LEU A 226 10.13 -2.08 -7.20
C LEU A 226 10.48 -3.40 -7.89
N ASP A 227 9.77 -4.48 -7.51
CA ASP A 227 9.86 -5.77 -8.22
C ASP A 227 8.91 -5.76 -9.41
N THR A 228 9.47 -5.70 -10.62
CA THR A 228 8.73 -5.62 -11.89
C THR A 228 8.73 -6.93 -12.68
N LYS A 229 9.25 -8.03 -12.10
CA LYS A 229 9.54 -9.29 -12.80
C LYS A 229 8.34 -10.26 -12.91
N THR A 230 7.12 -9.76 -12.86
CA THR A 230 5.92 -10.60 -12.93
C THR A 230 5.15 -10.31 -14.22
N GLU A 231 4.59 -11.34 -14.84
CA GLU A 231 3.79 -11.23 -16.07
C GLU A 231 2.54 -10.36 -15.93
N HIS A 232 2.03 -10.18 -14.70
CA HIS A 232 0.85 -9.35 -14.42
C HIS A 232 1.22 -7.90 -14.05
N PHE A 233 2.47 -7.48 -14.28
CA PHE A 233 2.90 -6.12 -14.02
C PHE A 233 2.28 -5.15 -15.05
N THR A 234 1.76 -4.02 -14.57
CA THR A 234 1.09 -3.01 -15.40
C THR A 234 1.66 -1.62 -15.15
N LEU A 235 1.30 -0.64 -15.99
CA LEU A 235 1.66 0.77 -15.78
C LEU A 235 1.14 1.30 -14.44
N LYS A 236 -0.04 0.84 -13.98
CA LYS A 236 -0.56 1.21 -12.65
C LYS A 236 0.35 0.76 -11.51
N HIS A 237 0.97 -0.43 -11.61
CA HIS A 237 1.95 -0.88 -10.62
C HIS A 237 3.17 0.06 -10.59
N LEU A 238 3.67 0.44 -11.77
CA LEU A 238 4.81 1.34 -11.88
C LEU A 238 4.47 2.73 -11.33
N TYR A 239 3.32 3.28 -11.73
CA TYR A 239 2.79 4.55 -11.22
C TYR A 239 2.66 4.54 -9.70
N VAL A 240 1.93 3.57 -9.15
CA VAL A 240 1.74 3.45 -7.70
C VAL A 240 3.07 3.28 -6.98
N GLY A 241 3.95 2.41 -7.47
CA GLY A 241 5.23 2.15 -6.82
C GLY A 241 6.14 3.37 -6.76
N LEU A 242 6.32 4.07 -7.89
CA LEU A 242 7.14 5.28 -7.96
C LEU A 242 6.55 6.41 -7.11
N SER A 243 5.23 6.59 -7.14
CA SER A 243 4.56 7.66 -6.37
C SER A 243 4.55 7.45 -4.85
N ARG A 244 5.05 6.31 -4.33
CA ARG A 244 5.19 6.08 -2.88
C ARG A 244 6.47 6.65 -2.29
N ALA A 245 7.51 6.81 -3.09
CA ALA A 245 8.79 7.37 -2.65
C ALA A 245 8.77 8.91 -2.61
N THR A 246 9.71 9.48 -1.88
CA THR A 246 9.82 10.94 -1.69
C THR A 246 10.86 11.60 -2.58
N ALA A 247 11.79 10.84 -3.14
CA ALA A 247 12.84 11.35 -4.01
C ALA A 247 13.33 10.29 -5.01
N ALA A 248 13.84 10.75 -6.14
CA ALA A 248 14.33 9.91 -7.23
C ALA A 248 15.51 9.01 -6.82
N ASP A 249 16.38 9.47 -5.92
CA ASP A 249 17.50 8.71 -5.38
C ASP A 249 17.12 7.68 -4.32
N LEU A 250 15.85 7.68 -3.92
CA LEU A 250 15.24 6.71 -3.00
C LEU A 250 14.39 5.66 -3.73
N VAL A 251 14.58 5.49 -5.04
CA VAL A 251 13.90 4.48 -5.84
C VAL A 251 14.90 3.59 -6.55
N GLU A 252 14.59 2.30 -6.62
CA GLU A 252 15.26 1.31 -7.45
C GLU A 252 14.21 0.44 -8.16
N VAL A 253 14.45 0.13 -9.44
CA VAL A 253 13.56 -0.70 -10.27
C VAL A 253 14.31 -1.93 -10.76
N CYS A 254 13.81 -3.17 -10.46
CA CYS A 254 14.47 -4.44 -10.79
C CYS A 254 13.61 -5.36 -11.68
#